data_08c632ec0025c16ffa932e65384ac5b7
#
_entry.id   08c632ec0025c16ffa932e65384ac5b7
#
_cell.length_a   1.000
_cell.length_b   1.000
_cell.length_c   1.000
_cell.angle_alpha   90.00
_cell.angle_beta   90.00
_cell.angle_gamma   90.00
#
_symmetry.space_group_name_H-M   'P 1'
#
loop_
_entity.id
_entity.type
_entity.pdbx_description
1 polymer ?
#
loop_
_entity_poly.entity_id
_entity_poly.type
_entity_poly.pdbx_seq_one_letter_code
_entity_poly.pdbx_strand_id
1 'polypeptide(L)'
;MGLLVLLTACEQDPNVVFKENADIENGKWYVKNTPAFRFTITDSSIPYDLYYTLRHTLTYPYYNLYLTRYLTDERGREIESRLDELILMDPKTGQPRGKGLGDLYDSKVLMKRAYRFARPGTYVLRIKQYMRQDPLPDVVSVGVSIEKSDK
;
A
#
# COMPACT_ATOMS: atom_id res chain seq x y z
N MET A 1 17.08 26.95 -34.79
CA MET A 1 17.30 26.74 -33.36
C MET A 1 16.28 25.70 -32.86
N GLY A 2 16.72 24.46 -32.78
CA GLY A 2 15.86 23.35 -32.37
C GLY A 2 15.84 23.21 -30.83
N LEU A 3 14.65 23.33 -30.23
CA LEU A 3 14.43 23.09 -28.82
C LEU A 3 14.39 21.59 -28.57
N LEU A 4 15.47 21.04 -28.01
CA LEU A 4 15.57 19.66 -27.61
C LEU A 4 14.79 19.47 -26.31
N VAL A 5 13.55 19.00 -26.38
CA VAL A 5 12.75 18.59 -25.21
C VAL A 5 13.29 17.26 -24.72
N LEU A 6 14.08 17.29 -23.66
CA LEU A 6 14.48 16.10 -22.92
C LEU A 6 13.25 15.57 -22.16
N LEU A 7 12.59 14.58 -22.72
CA LEU A 7 11.61 13.77 -22.02
C LEU A 7 12.36 12.90 -21.00
N THR A 8 12.40 13.34 -19.75
CA THR A 8 12.83 12.47 -18.65
C THR A 8 11.72 11.43 -18.45
N ALA A 9 11.87 10.28 -19.07
CA ALA A 9 11.06 9.12 -18.74
C ALA A 9 11.39 8.73 -17.29
N CYS A 10 10.40 8.77 -16.39
CA CYS A 10 10.51 8.10 -15.09
C CYS A 10 10.71 6.62 -15.38
N GLU A 11 11.91 6.12 -15.15
CA GLU A 11 12.17 4.69 -15.17
C GLU A 11 11.36 4.04 -14.06
N GLN A 12 10.32 3.31 -14.45
CA GLN A 12 9.60 2.43 -13.53
C GLN A 12 10.52 1.26 -13.19
N ASP A 13 10.62 0.94 -11.90
CA ASP A 13 11.35 -0.24 -11.44
C ASP A 13 10.76 -1.49 -12.13
N PRO A 14 11.57 -2.24 -12.91
CA PRO A 14 11.09 -3.41 -13.67
C PRO A 14 10.60 -4.55 -12.77
N ASN A 15 10.94 -4.54 -11.48
CA ASN A 15 10.45 -5.50 -10.50
C ASN A 15 9.01 -5.21 -10.06
N VAL A 16 8.54 -3.98 -10.17
CA VAL A 16 7.17 -3.61 -9.79
C VAL A 16 6.20 -4.11 -10.85
N VAL A 17 5.35 -5.06 -10.48
CA VAL A 17 4.33 -5.62 -11.37
C VAL A 17 2.98 -4.93 -11.20
N PHE A 18 2.75 -4.32 -10.04
CA PHE A 18 1.54 -3.55 -9.75
C PHE A 18 1.83 -2.51 -8.67
N LYS A 19 1.29 -1.31 -8.86
CA LYS A 19 1.30 -0.25 -7.86
C LYS A 19 0.11 0.67 -8.06
N GLU A 20 -0.71 0.80 -7.04
CA GLU A 20 -1.88 1.68 -7.06
C GLU A 20 -2.14 2.24 -5.67
N ASN A 21 -2.55 3.50 -5.61
CA ASN A 21 -2.97 4.19 -4.40
C ASN A 21 -4.41 4.68 -4.57
N ALA A 22 -5.18 4.57 -3.51
CA ALA A 22 -6.51 5.14 -3.39
C ALA A 22 -6.45 6.37 -2.49
N ASP A 23 -6.95 7.50 -2.98
CA ASP A 23 -7.07 8.71 -2.19
C ASP A 23 -8.15 8.57 -1.13
N ILE A 24 -7.85 9.08 0.06
CA ILE A 24 -8.81 9.17 1.17
C ILE A 24 -9.39 10.58 1.19
N GLU A 25 -10.67 10.68 0.93
CA GLU A 25 -11.37 11.96 0.85
C GLU A 25 -11.21 12.78 2.13
N ASN A 26 -10.73 14.01 1.97
CA ASN A 26 -10.48 14.96 3.07
C ASN A 26 -9.58 14.40 4.20
N GLY A 27 -8.76 13.40 3.93
CA GLY A 27 -7.93 12.77 4.95
C GLY A 27 -8.71 12.07 6.06
N LYS A 28 -9.95 11.68 5.82
CA LYS A 28 -10.84 11.02 6.79
C LYS A 28 -11.17 9.61 6.34
N TRP A 29 -10.47 8.65 6.87
CA TRP A 29 -10.68 7.25 6.50
C TRP A 29 -11.73 6.59 7.38
N TYR A 30 -12.94 6.44 6.84
CA TYR A 30 -14.03 5.74 7.50
C TYR A 30 -13.84 4.22 7.43
N VAL A 31 -14.23 3.52 8.50
CA VAL A 31 -14.20 2.05 8.57
C VAL A 31 -14.97 1.41 7.41
N LYS A 32 -16.07 2.04 6.98
CA LYS A 32 -16.88 1.57 5.84
C LYS A 32 -16.20 1.73 4.49
N ASN A 33 -15.19 2.59 4.37
CA ASN A 33 -14.42 2.79 3.15
C ASN A 33 -13.28 1.76 3.10
N THR A 34 -13.46 0.73 2.28
CA THR A 34 -12.51 -0.37 2.10
C THR A 34 -11.92 -0.35 0.70
N PRO A 35 -10.85 0.42 0.47
CA PRO A 35 -10.20 0.45 -0.84
C PRO A 35 -9.85 -0.95 -1.33
N ALA A 36 -10.12 -1.21 -2.60
CA ALA A 36 -9.88 -2.48 -3.26
C ALA A 36 -8.92 -2.28 -4.42
N PHE A 37 -7.91 -3.15 -4.51
CA PHE A 37 -6.87 -3.11 -5.53
C PHE A 37 -6.94 -4.41 -6.33
N ARG A 38 -7.22 -4.28 -7.61
CA ARG A 38 -7.34 -5.41 -8.55
C ARG A 38 -6.06 -5.50 -9.38
N PHE A 39 -5.42 -6.66 -9.34
CA PHE A 39 -4.16 -6.88 -10.05
C PHE A 39 -4.11 -8.27 -10.68
N THR A 40 -3.24 -8.43 -11.67
CA THR A 40 -3.04 -9.69 -12.37
C THR A 40 -1.64 -10.22 -12.14
N ILE A 41 -1.55 -11.49 -11.74
CA ILE A 41 -0.31 -12.26 -11.67
C ILE A 41 -0.21 -13.11 -12.92
N THR A 42 0.81 -12.87 -13.72
CA THR A 42 1.05 -13.61 -14.96
C THR A 42 1.94 -14.83 -14.78
N ASP A 43 2.86 -14.78 -13.82
CA ASP A 43 3.79 -15.86 -13.50
C ASP A 43 3.69 -16.23 -12.02
N SER A 44 3.05 -17.34 -11.70
CA SER A 44 2.95 -17.86 -10.34
C SER A 44 4.12 -18.76 -9.93
N SER A 45 5.10 -18.98 -10.82
CA SER A 45 6.29 -19.78 -10.50
C SER A 45 7.33 -19.02 -9.68
N ILE A 46 7.26 -17.69 -9.65
CA ILE A 46 8.17 -16.82 -8.90
C ILE A 46 7.50 -16.27 -7.65
N PRO A 47 8.29 -15.93 -6.62
CA PRO A 47 7.78 -15.27 -5.44
C PRO A 47 7.63 -13.75 -5.66
N TYR A 48 6.75 -13.14 -4.86
CA TYR A 48 6.46 -11.69 -4.87
C TYR A 48 6.55 -11.13 -3.47
N ASP A 49 7.07 -9.92 -3.36
CA ASP A 49 7.00 -9.11 -2.15
C ASP A 49 5.81 -8.14 -2.27
N LEU A 50 4.94 -8.17 -1.28
CA LEU A 50 3.76 -7.33 -1.21
C LEU A 50 4.00 -6.24 -0.17
N TYR A 51 3.63 -5.00 -0.52
CA TYR A 51 3.81 -3.85 0.35
C TYR A 51 2.51 -3.05 0.47
N TYR A 52 2.31 -2.49 1.66
CA TYR A 52 1.43 -1.34 1.84
C TYR A 52 2.16 -0.07 1.43
N THR A 53 1.46 0.83 0.77
CA THR A 53 1.90 2.20 0.57
C THR A 53 0.91 3.12 1.28
N LEU A 54 1.41 4.05 2.07
CA LEU A 54 0.57 4.93 2.85
C LEU A 54 1.13 6.34 2.80
N ARG A 55 0.24 7.32 2.60
CA ARG A 55 0.56 8.73 2.77
C ARG A 55 -0.26 9.30 3.91
N HIS A 56 0.41 9.94 4.87
CA HIS A 56 -0.21 10.60 5.99
C HIS A 56 0.41 11.97 6.24
N THR A 57 -0.28 12.81 7.00
CA THR A 57 0.25 14.11 7.42
C THR A 57 1.08 13.97 8.70
N LEU A 58 1.86 15.01 9.00
CA LEU A 58 2.62 15.09 10.25
C LEU A 58 1.72 15.06 11.49
N THR A 59 0.46 15.49 11.35
CA THR A 59 -0.52 15.54 12.46
C THR A 59 -1.28 14.24 12.67
N TYR A 60 -0.92 13.18 11.96
CA TYR A 60 -1.47 11.84 12.21
C TYR A 60 -1.29 11.48 13.71
N PRO A 61 -2.39 11.15 14.44
CA PRO A 61 -2.35 11.17 15.90
C PRO A 61 -1.74 9.94 16.57
N TYR A 62 -1.38 8.91 15.80
CA TYR A 62 -0.86 7.66 16.34
C TYR A 62 0.52 7.34 15.77
N TYR A 63 1.33 6.56 16.51
CA TYR A 63 2.59 6.05 15.98
C TYR A 63 2.40 4.85 15.04
N ASN A 64 1.25 4.18 15.14
CA ASN A 64 0.91 2.97 14.40
C ASN A 64 -0.42 3.09 13.66
N LEU A 65 -0.66 2.13 12.78
CA LEU A 65 -1.93 1.93 12.10
C LEU A 65 -2.24 0.43 12.08
N TYR A 66 -3.35 0.05 12.71
CA TYR A 66 -3.93 -1.28 12.53
C TYR A 66 -4.85 -1.29 11.33
N LEU A 67 -4.69 -2.28 10.49
CA LEU A 67 -5.58 -2.51 9.36
C LEU A 67 -5.79 -4.00 9.13
N THR A 68 -6.92 -4.34 8.51
CA THR A 68 -7.21 -5.68 8.05
C THR A 68 -7.10 -5.72 6.54
N ARG A 69 -6.40 -6.71 6.02
CA ARG A 69 -6.36 -7.01 4.60
C ARG A 69 -7.15 -8.27 4.29
N TYR A 70 -7.77 -8.27 3.12
CA TYR A 70 -8.51 -9.40 2.56
C TYR A 70 -8.00 -9.65 1.15
N LEU A 71 -7.40 -10.81 0.92
CA LEU A 71 -6.99 -11.26 -0.41
C LEU A 71 -8.01 -12.23 -0.95
N THR A 72 -8.58 -11.94 -2.10
CA THR A 72 -9.56 -12.79 -2.79
C THR A 72 -9.11 -13.11 -4.21
N ASP A 73 -9.61 -14.20 -4.77
CA ASP A 73 -9.50 -14.47 -6.19
C ASP A 73 -10.53 -13.65 -7.00
N GLU A 74 -10.52 -13.79 -8.32
CA GLU A 74 -11.43 -13.04 -9.20
C GLU A 74 -12.91 -13.40 -8.99
N ARG A 75 -13.19 -14.57 -8.40
CA ARG A 75 -14.55 -15.01 -8.06
C ARG A 75 -15.00 -14.53 -6.68
N GLY A 76 -14.15 -13.77 -5.99
CA GLY A 76 -14.42 -13.27 -4.65
C GLY A 76 -14.22 -14.28 -3.53
N ARG A 77 -13.61 -15.45 -3.81
CA ARG A 77 -13.27 -16.41 -2.76
C ARG A 77 -12.10 -15.89 -1.94
N GLU A 78 -12.26 -15.86 -0.64
CA GLU A 78 -11.20 -15.45 0.26
C GLU A 78 -10.06 -16.47 0.27
N ILE A 79 -8.85 -15.97 0.01
CA ILE A 79 -7.61 -16.74 0.08
C ILE A 79 -6.97 -16.55 1.45
N GLU A 80 -6.93 -15.31 1.93
CA GLU A 80 -6.31 -14.93 3.19
C GLU A 80 -6.96 -13.66 3.73
N SER A 81 -7.16 -13.61 5.06
CA SER A 81 -7.42 -12.36 5.76
C SER A 81 -6.49 -12.24 6.96
N ARG A 82 -6.04 -11.03 7.27
CA ARG A 82 -5.12 -10.79 8.37
C ARG A 82 -5.21 -9.37 8.90
N LEU A 83 -5.09 -9.25 10.21
CA LEU A 83 -4.85 -7.99 10.90
C LEU A 83 -3.33 -7.74 10.93
N ASP A 84 -2.91 -6.59 10.42
CA ASP A 84 -1.52 -6.14 10.45
C ASP A 84 -1.39 -4.82 11.23
N GLU A 85 -0.25 -4.64 11.85
CA GLU A 85 0.15 -3.39 12.47
C GLU A 85 1.29 -2.75 11.66
N LEU A 86 1.06 -1.51 11.22
CA LEU A 86 2.07 -0.70 10.55
C LEU A 86 2.61 0.32 11.55
N ILE A 87 3.94 0.39 11.67
CA ILE A 87 4.59 1.42 12.50
C ILE A 87 4.97 2.59 11.57
N LEU A 88 4.29 3.70 11.74
CA LEU A 88 4.44 4.88 10.89
C LEU A 88 5.39 5.92 11.47
N MET A 89 5.46 5.99 12.79
CA MET A 89 6.32 6.91 13.53
C MET A 89 7.13 6.15 14.57
N ASP A 90 8.31 6.64 14.87
CA ASP A 90 9.11 6.08 15.97
C ASP A 90 8.36 6.32 17.29
N PRO A 91 8.05 5.27 18.07
CA PRO A 91 7.26 5.41 19.30
C PRO A 91 7.99 6.15 20.41
N LYS A 92 9.32 6.28 20.34
CA LYS A 92 10.13 6.99 21.33
C LYS A 92 10.30 8.47 20.99
N THR A 93 10.48 8.81 19.71
CA THR A 93 10.80 10.16 19.27
C THR A 93 9.63 10.87 18.60
N GLY A 94 8.61 10.11 18.13
CA GLY A 94 7.49 10.64 17.33
C GLY A 94 7.89 11.01 15.90
N GLN A 95 9.12 10.72 15.47
CA GLN A 95 9.58 11.02 14.12
C GLN A 95 8.94 10.07 13.11
N PRO A 96 8.41 10.59 11.98
CA PRO A 96 7.90 9.74 10.90
C PRO A 96 9.00 8.84 10.34
N ARG A 97 8.68 7.57 10.10
CA ARG A 97 9.59 6.60 9.49
C ARG A 97 9.61 6.68 7.96
N GLY A 98 8.57 7.27 7.38
CA GLY A 98 8.46 7.44 5.94
C GLY A 98 9.29 8.59 5.40
N LYS A 99 9.26 8.75 4.08
CA LYS A 99 9.93 9.85 3.37
C LYS A 99 9.02 11.08 3.38
N GLY A 100 9.52 12.19 3.92
CA GLY A 100 8.81 13.45 4.02
C GLY A 100 8.93 14.32 2.77
N LEU A 101 7.83 14.98 2.41
CA LEU A 101 7.78 16.09 1.47
C LEU A 101 6.84 17.14 2.04
N GLY A 102 7.39 18.19 2.64
CA GLY A 102 6.60 19.15 3.40
C GLY A 102 5.94 18.49 4.61
N ASP A 103 4.61 18.61 4.72
CA ASP A 103 3.82 18.01 5.81
C ASP A 103 3.33 16.58 5.50
N LEU A 104 3.70 16.03 4.34
CA LEU A 104 3.29 14.72 3.90
C LEU A 104 4.44 13.71 4.05
N TYR A 105 4.10 12.51 4.47
CA TYR A 105 5.03 11.40 4.65
C TYR A 105 4.53 10.16 3.94
N ASP A 106 5.40 9.60 3.09
CA ASP A 106 5.15 8.36 2.36
C ASP A 106 5.85 7.21 3.05
N SER A 107 5.08 6.19 3.41
CA SER A 107 5.57 4.96 4.00
C SER A 107 5.33 3.79 3.05
N LYS A 108 6.35 2.96 2.86
CA LYS A 108 6.26 1.68 2.18
C LYS A 108 6.58 0.60 3.21
N VAL A 109 5.59 -0.20 3.58
CA VAL A 109 5.69 -1.19 4.66
C VAL A 109 5.48 -2.58 4.10
N LEU A 110 6.42 -3.49 4.39
CA LEU A 110 6.32 -4.87 3.94
C LEU A 110 5.08 -5.53 4.53
N MET A 111 4.20 -6.02 3.64
CA MET A 111 3.01 -6.79 3.96
C MET A 111 3.33 -8.28 4.04
N LYS A 112 4.00 -8.78 3.02
CA LYS A 112 4.37 -10.19 2.89
C LYS A 112 5.58 -10.37 2.01
N ARG A 113 6.56 -11.12 2.49
CA ARG A 113 7.79 -11.42 1.74
C ARG A 113 7.66 -12.77 1.03
N ALA A 114 8.18 -12.83 -0.19
CA ALA A 114 8.31 -14.05 -0.99
C ALA A 114 6.99 -14.84 -1.09
N TYR A 115 5.88 -14.14 -1.26
CA TYR A 115 4.57 -14.76 -1.39
C TYR A 115 4.43 -15.44 -2.75
N ARG A 116 3.94 -16.68 -2.74
CA ARG A 116 3.67 -17.45 -3.96
C ARG A 116 2.18 -17.56 -4.17
N PHE A 117 1.71 -16.99 -5.28
CA PHE A 117 0.33 -17.19 -5.71
C PHE A 117 0.15 -18.61 -6.23
N ALA A 118 -0.98 -19.24 -5.91
CA ALA A 118 -1.23 -20.64 -6.30
C ALA A 118 -1.34 -20.83 -7.81
N ARG A 119 -1.80 -19.81 -8.53
CA ARG A 119 -1.96 -19.83 -9.98
C ARG A 119 -1.90 -18.42 -10.58
N PRO A 120 -1.59 -18.31 -11.89
CA PRO A 120 -1.79 -17.05 -12.61
C PRO A 120 -3.27 -16.65 -12.59
N GLY A 121 -3.54 -15.37 -12.63
CA GLY A 121 -4.90 -14.86 -12.66
C GLY A 121 -5.05 -13.52 -12.00
N THR A 122 -6.28 -13.10 -11.86
CA THR A 122 -6.63 -11.83 -11.23
C THR A 122 -6.97 -12.03 -9.77
N TYR A 123 -6.46 -11.12 -8.95
CA TYR A 123 -6.65 -11.10 -7.50
C TYR A 123 -7.15 -9.71 -7.07
N VAL A 124 -7.83 -9.66 -5.94
CA VAL A 124 -8.26 -8.40 -5.32
C VAL A 124 -7.78 -8.36 -3.88
N LEU A 125 -7.10 -7.28 -3.53
CA LEU A 125 -6.69 -6.98 -2.17
C LEU A 125 -7.52 -5.81 -1.65
N ARG A 126 -8.30 -6.04 -0.59
CA ARG A 126 -9.04 -5.00 0.12
C ARG A 126 -8.36 -4.66 1.42
N ILE A 127 -8.36 -3.37 1.75
CA ILE A 127 -7.75 -2.86 2.98
C ILE A 127 -8.81 -2.09 3.77
N LYS A 128 -8.95 -2.45 5.05
CA LYS A 128 -9.88 -1.82 5.98
C LYS A 128 -9.10 -1.31 7.18
N GLN A 129 -9.28 -0.04 7.56
CA GLN A 129 -8.70 0.46 8.80
C GLN A 129 -9.33 -0.24 10.01
N TYR A 130 -8.51 -0.55 11.02
CA TYR A 130 -8.92 -1.23 12.24
C TYR A 130 -8.49 -0.46 13.49
N MET A 131 -8.63 0.87 13.42
CA MET A 131 -8.39 1.74 14.56
C MET A 131 -9.70 1.96 15.34
N ARG A 132 -9.59 2.41 16.59
CA ARG A 132 -10.78 2.71 17.40
C ARG A 132 -11.45 4.04 17.00
N GLN A 133 -10.76 4.87 16.23
CA GLN A 133 -11.28 6.14 15.76
C GLN A 133 -11.90 6.00 14.38
N ASP A 134 -13.13 6.46 14.21
CA ASP A 134 -13.87 6.44 12.95
C ASP A 134 -14.59 7.78 12.73
N PRO A 135 -14.21 8.61 11.75
CA PRO A 135 -13.13 8.37 10.80
C PRO A 135 -11.74 8.51 11.43
N LEU A 136 -10.77 7.77 10.88
CA LEU A 136 -9.36 7.94 11.18
C LEU A 136 -8.85 9.17 10.44
N PRO A 137 -8.32 10.21 11.13
CA PRO A 137 -7.87 11.42 10.47
C PRO A 137 -6.46 11.29 9.91
N ASP A 138 -6.14 12.21 9.00
CA ASP A 138 -4.78 12.48 8.52
C ASP A 138 -4.11 11.35 7.71
N VAL A 139 -4.90 10.42 7.20
CA VAL A 139 -4.48 9.47 6.17
C VAL A 139 -4.92 10.03 4.82
N VAL A 140 -3.96 10.35 3.96
CA VAL A 140 -4.20 11.01 2.67
C VAL A 140 -4.45 9.99 1.56
N SER A 141 -3.70 8.89 1.56
CA SER A 141 -3.89 7.79 0.63
C SER A 141 -3.40 6.47 1.21
N VAL A 142 -3.97 5.39 0.72
CA VAL A 142 -3.56 4.02 1.03
C VAL A 142 -3.45 3.24 -0.28
N GLY A 143 -2.46 2.37 -0.36
CA GLY A 143 -2.23 1.62 -1.58
C GLY A 143 -1.48 0.33 -1.38
N VAL A 144 -1.19 -0.30 -2.51
CA VAL A 144 -0.49 -1.58 -2.60
C VAL A 144 0.58 -1.50 -3.68
N SER A 145 1.74 -2.06 -3.39
CA SER A 145 2.79 -2.37 -4.38
C SER A 145 3.08 -3.86 -4.35
N ILE A 146 3.17 -4.46 -5.52
CA ILE A 146 3.53 -5.88 -5.69
C ILE A 146 4.76 -5.92 -6.57
N GLU A 147 5.79 -6.56 -6.08
CA GLU A 147 7.10 -6.57 -6.69
C GLU A 147 7.60 -8.03 -6.80
N LYS A 148 8.35 -8.33 -7.87
CA LYS A 148 9.07 -9.60 -7.92
C LYS A 148 10.05 -9.64 -6.77
N SER A 149 10.04 -10.73 -6.01
CA SER A 149 10.95 -10.88 -4.88
C SER A 149 12.37 -11.14 -5.38
N ASP A 150 13.33 -10.41 -4.86
CA ASP A 150 14.75 -10.75 -5.06
C ASP A 150 15.04 -12.06 -4.33
N LYS A 151 15.73 -12.98 -5.02
CA LYS A 151 16.09 -14.29 -4.48
C LYS A 151 17.17 -14.17 -3.41
#